data_945db2961764aaed9d034def621c8235
#
_entry.id   945db2961764aaed9d034def621c8235
#
_cell.length_a   1.000
_cell.length_b   1.000
_cell.length_c   1.000
_cell.angle_alpha   90.00
_cell.angle_beta   90.00
_cell.angle_gamma   90.00
#
_symmetry.space_group_name_H-M   'P 1'
#
loop_
_entity.id
_entity.type
_entity.pdbx_description
1 polymer ?
#
loop_
_entity_poly.entity_id
_entity_poly.type
_entity_poly.pdbx_seq_one_letter_code
_entity_poly.pdbx_strand_id
1 'polypeptide(L)'
;MSSFRYHVVVAVTFVACAATSQFQANPVQAQQQSKDEQLIREARARSNAAIRAHDTAAMARLWMDDVHVVRSTGTQVAGRERNQQRMAQQFATRPDTIYVRQPSTIDVYLPWAMASERGEWTAKWTEPDGVVEMAGTYMAQWRRIDGMWLIQAELYVPTRCAGSRYCSERR
;
A
#
# COMPACT_ATOMS: atom_id res chain seq x y z
N MET A 1 12.55 -71.89 -49.04
CA MET A 1 13.62 -71.16 -48.34
C MET A 1 13.08 -69.82 -48.00
N SER A 2 12.63 -69.69 -46.76
CA SER A 2 11.93 -68.45 -46.27
C SER A 2 12.88 -67.67 -45.33
N SER A 3 13.28 -66.47 -45.76
CA SER A 3 14.18 -65.62 -45.01
C SER A 3 13.35 -64.70 -44.06
N PHE A 4 13.45 -64.95 -42.79
CA PHE A 4 12.86 -64.10 -41.72
C PHE A 4 13.80 -62.91 -41.44
N ARG A 5 13.36 -61.67 -41.73
CA ARG A 5 14.07 -60.42 -41.38
C ARG A 5 13.58 -59.96 -40.03
N TYR A 6 14.43 -59.95 -39.00
CA TYR A 6 14.14 -59.32 -37.73
C TYR A 6 14.39 -57.81 -37.83
N HIS A 7 13.39 -57.05 -37.58
CA HIS A 7 13.53 -55.60 -37.39
C HIS A 7 13.75 -55.33 -35.89
N VAL A 8 14.91 -54.84 -35.56
CA VAL A 8 15.23 -54.35 -34.21
C VAL A 8 14.72 -52.91 -34.11
N VAL A 9 13.68 -52.70 -33.30
CA VAL A 9 13.20 -51.35 -32.95
C VAL A 9 13.99 -50.88 -31.73
N VAL A 10 14.86 -49.89 -31.92
CA VAL A 10 15.57 -49.22 -30.83
C VAL A 10 14.65 -48.09 -30.34
N ALA A 11 14.06 -48.27 -29.14
CA ALA A 11 13.31 -47.23 -28.47
C ALA A 11 14.30 -46.26 -27.78
N VAL A 12 14.41 -45.06 -28.32
CA VAL A 12 15.17 -43.96 -27.68
C VAL A 12 14.25 -43.25 -26.69
N THR A 13 14.46 -43.52 -25.41
CA THR A 13 13.74 -42.81 -24.31
C THR A 13 14.41 -41.44 -24.06
N PHE A 14 13.77 -40.38 -24.48
CA PHE A 14 14.18 -39.02 -24.10
C PHE A 14 13.75 -38.75 -22.65
N VAL A 15 14.72 -38.76 -21.74
CA VAL A 15 14.51 -38.22 -20.37
C VAL A 15 14.60 -36.69 -20.45
N ALA A 16 13.46 -36.00 -20.47
CA ALA A 16 13.41 -34.56 -20.34
C ALA A 16 13.69 -34.20 -18.87
N CYS A 17 14.92 -33.79 -18.54
CA CYS A 17 15.23 -33.13 -17.30
C CYS A 17 14.63 -31.72 -17.33
N ALA A 18 13.41 -31.54 -16.75
CA ALA A 18 12.86 -30.23 -16.44
C ALA A 18 13.65 -29.67 -15.27
N ALA A 19 14.66 -28.83 -15.55
CA ALA A 19 15.32 -28.01 -14.54
C ALA A 19 14.35 -26.93 -14.06
N THR A 20 13.60 -27.19 -13.00
CA THR A 20 12.86 -26.17 -12.27
C THR A 20 13.87 -25.31 -11.54
N SER A 21 14.19 -24.14 -12.12
CA SER A 21 14.96 -23.09 -11.45
C SER A 21 14.13 -22.57 -10.29
N GLN A 22 14.32 -23.13 -9.10
CA GLN A 22 13.80 -22.57 -7.88
C GLN A 22 14.60 -21.29 -7.58
N PHE A 23 13.97 -20.13 -7.76
CA PHE A 23 14.48 -18.87 -7.26
C PHE A 23 14.45 -18.91 -5.73
N GLN A 24 15.49 -19.47 -5.13
CA GLN A 24 15.68 -19.37 -3.68
C GLN A 24 16.14 -17.94 -3.38
N ALA A 25 15.31 -17.19 -2.65
CA ALA A 25 15.69 -15.87 -2.16
C ALA A 25 16.94 -16.02 -1.28
N ASN A 26 17.96 -15.19 -1.54
CA ASN A 26 19.16 -15.14 -0.72
C ASN A 26 18.74 -14.77 0.73
N PRO A 27 19.16 -15.53 1.76
CA PRO A 27 18.76 -15.30 3.15
C PRO A 27 19.05 -13.85 3.62
N VAL A 28 20.12 -13.24 3.15
CA VAL A 28 20.44 -11.82 3.46
C VAL A 28 19.39 -10.87 2.86
N GLN A 29 18.92 -11.15 1.63
CA GLN A 29 17.87 -10.36 1.00
C GLN A 29 16.53 -10.53 1.71
N ALA A 30 16.17 -11.76 2.11
CA ALA A 30 14.96 -12.02 2.87
C ALA A 30 14.97 -11.32 4.23
N GLN A 31 16.09 -11.30 4.92
CA GLN A 31 16.24 -10.57 6.19
C GLN A 31 16.14 -9.05 6.00
N GLN A 32 16.76 -8.50 4.96
CA GLN A 32 16.65 -7.06 4.65
C GLN A 32 15.21 -6.68 4.28
N GLN A 33 14.52 -7.50 3.51
CA GLN A 33 13.12 -7.28 3.13
C GLN A 33 12.21 -7.26 4.36
N SER A 34 12.37 -8.21 5.29
CA SER A 34 11.61 -8.24 6.55
C SER A 34 11.87 -7.01 7.42
N LYS A 35 13.13 -6.54 7.49
CA LYS A 35 13.48 -5.30 8.20
C LYS A 35 12.82 -4.07 7.58
N ASP A 36 12.85 -3.95 6.26
CA ASP A 36 12.24 -2.83 5.54
C ASP A 36 10.70 -2.84 5.68
N GLU A 37 10.06 -4.01 5.64
CA GLU A 37 8.63 -4.16 5.95
C GLU A 37 8.30 -3.62 7.35
N GLN A 38 9.08 -3.99 8.35
CA GLN A 38 8.90 -3.51 9.72
C GLN A 38 9.03 -1.98 9.81
N LEU A 39 10.03 -1.40 9.16
CA LEU A 39 10.23 0.06 9.12
C LEU A 39 9.05 0.79 8.48
N ILE A 40 8.45 0.23 7.42
CA ILE A 40 7.26 0.79 6.78
C ILE A 40 6.04 0.69 7.72
N ARG A 41 5.83 -0.43 8.42
CA ARG A 41 4.76 -0.57 9.43
C ARG A 41 4.89 0.46 10.54
N GLU A 42 6.09 0.69 11.02
CA GLU A 42 6.39 1.73 12.03
C GLU A 42 6.15 3.14 11.49
N ALA A 43 6.54 3.43 10.24
CA ALA A 43 6.26 4.70 9.59
C ALA A 43 4.75 4.92 9.43
N ARG A 44 3.98 3.90 9.06
CA ARG A 44 2.52 3.94 9.02
C ARG A 44 1.90 4.19 10.39
N ALA A 45 2.40 3.54 11.42
CA ALA A 45 1.94 3.79 12.79
C ALA A 45 2.20 5.24 13.24
N ARG A 46 3.39 5.80 12.93
CA ARG A 46 3.70 7.22 13.16
C ARG A 46 2.75 8.16 12.39
N SER A 47 2.43 7.82 11.13
CA SER A 47 1.47 8.59 10.31
C SER A 47 0.06 8.58 10.93
N ASN A 48 -0.41 7.43 11.41
CA ASN A 48 -1.70 7.34 12.12
C ASN A 48 -1.70 8.14 13.44
N ALA A 49 -0.58 8.11 14.19
CA ALA A 49 -0.44 8.88 15.42
C ALA A 49 -0.45 10.40 15.14
N ALA A 50 0.26 10.86 14.09
CA ALA A 50 0.26 12.26 13.67
C ALA A 50 -1.14 12.75 13.27
N ILE A 51 -1.91 11.93 12.55
CA ILE A 51 -3.32 12.25 12.23
C ILE A 51 -4.17 12.37 13.49
N ARG A 52 -4.04 11.43 14.42
CA ARG A 52 -4.80 11.47 15.69
C ARG A 52 -4.46 12.72 16.52
N ALA A 53 -3.22 13.18 16.46
CA ALA A 53 -2.76 14.40 17.12
C ALA A 53 -3.04 15.67 16.30
N HIS A 54 -3.57 15.57 15.08
CA HIS A 54 -3.72 16.66 14.11
C HIS A 54 -2.38 17.38 13.80
N ASP A 55 -1.26 16.70 14.01
CA ASP A 55 0.09 17.21 13.71
C ASP A 55 0.38 17.05 12.21
N THR A 56 -0.02 18.05 11.44
CA THR A 56 0.18 18.06 9.99
C THR A 56 1.66 18.16 9.59
N ALA A 57 2.50 18.72 10.45
CA ALA A 57 3.95 18.77 10.22
C ALA A 57 4.57 17.36 10.38
N ALA A 58 4.16 16.60 11.40
CA ALA A 58 4.60 15.20 11.55
C ALA A 58 4.10 14.32 10.40
N MET A 59 2.88 14.55 9.90
CA MET A 59 2.38 13.87 8.71
C MET A 59 3.24 14.18 7.49
N ALA A 60 3.54 15.46 7.25
CA ALA A 60 4.31 15.92 6.10
C ALA A 60 5.73 15.32 6.04
N ARG A 61 6.37 15.08 7.19
CA ARG A 61 7.69 14.43 7.25
C ARG A 61 7.73 13.00 6.72
N LEU A 62 6.57 12.35 6.59
CA LEU A 62 6.46 10.99 6.06
C LEU A 62 6.14 10.96 4.56
N TRP A 63 5.95 12.11 3.93
CA TRP A 63 5.65 12.25 2.51
C TRP A 63 6.87 12.72 1.71
N MET A 64 7.02 12.21 0.49
CA MET A 64 7.93 12.80 -0.48
C MET A 64 7.46 14.20 -0.88
N ASP A 65 8.35 15.05 -1.40
CA ASP A 65 7.99 16.40 -1.83
C ASP A 65 6.92 16.41 -2.93
N ASP A 66 7.00 15.43 -3.84
CA ASP A 66 6.10 15.21 -4.97
C ASP A 66 4.97 14.22 -4.69
N VAL A 67 4.65 13.94 -3.43
CA VAL A 67 3.62 12.96 -3.06
C VAL A 67 2.28 13.19 -3.78
N HIS A 68 1.66 12.12 -4.25
CA HIS A 68 0.32 12.13 -4.85
C HIS A 68 -0.68 11.41 -3.97
N VAL A 69 -1.78 12.08 -3.62
CA VAL A 69 -2.87 11.47 -2.84
C VAL A 69 -4.18 11.54 -3.62
N VAL A 70 -4.75 10.37 -3.92
CA VAL A 70 -6.11 10.22 -4.45
C VAL A 70 -7.03 9.91 -3.27
N ARG A 71 -7.82 10.91 -2.88
CA ARG A 71 -8.69 10.84 -1.70
C ARG A 71 -9.92 9.98 -1.95
N SER A 72 -10.55 9.50 -0.90
CA SER A 72 -11.82 8.74 -0.95
C SER A 72 -12.98 9.46 -1.64
N THR A 73 -12.86 10.78 -1.84
CA THR A 73 -13.82 11.62 -2.58
C THR A 73 -13.49 11.75 -4.08
N GLY A 74 -12.46 11.06 -4.59
CA GLY A 74 -11.97 11.19 -5.95
C GLY A 74 -11.06 12.41 -6.21
N THR A 75 -10.96 13.35 -5.27
CA THR A 75 -10.06 14.51 -5.40
C THR A 75 -8.61 14.07 -5.36
N GLN A 76 -7.81 14.56 -6.29
CA GLN A 76 -6.37 14.31 -6.34
C GLN A 76 -5.61 15.56 -5.83
N VAL A 77 -4.60 15.32 -5.00
CA VAL A 77 -3.73 16.38 -4.48
C VAL A 77 -2.28 15.95 -4.66
N ALA A 78 -1.51 16.76 -5.40
CA ALA A 78 -0.08 16.56 -5.62
C ALA A 78 0.74 17.55 -4.78
N GLY A 79 1.86 17.07 -4.25
CA GLY A 79 2.84 17.82 -3.48
C GLY A 79 2.59 17.78 -1.97
N ARG A 80 3.70 17.69 -1.22
CA ARG A 80 3.72 17.60 0.26
C ARG A 80 3.01 18.79 0.91
N GLU A 81 3.38 19.99 0.51
CA GLU A 81 2.85 21.22 1.10
C GLU A 81 1.33 21.33 0.90
N ARG A 82 0.83 21.06 -0.31
CA ARG A 82 -0.60 21.10 -0.61
C ARG A 82 -1.39 20.06 0.18
N ASN A 83 -0.85 18.86 0.33
CA ASN A 83 -1.45 17.81 1.16
C ASN A 83 -1.48 18.22 2.63
N GLN A 84 -0.40 18.83 3.15
CA GLN A 84 -0.34 19.34 4.51
C GLN A 84 -1.38 20.45 4.75
N GLN A 85 -1.45 21.44 3.86
CA GLN A 85 -2.44 22.53 3.93
C GLN A 85 -3.88 21.98 3.89
N ARG A 86 -4.13 21.00 3.02
CA ARG A 86 -5.44 20.37 2.90
C ARG A 86 -5.85 19.62 4.18
N MET A 87 -4.91 18.93 4.82
CA MET A 87 -5.16 18.27 6.11
C MET A 87 -5.39 19.28 7.22
N ALA A 88 -4.60 20.36 7.28
CA ALA A 88 -4.80 21.44 8.24
C ALA A 88 -6.19 22.07 8.11
N GLN A 89 -6.62 22.38 6.89
CA GLN A 89 -7.97 22.89 6.63
C GLN A 89 -9.06 21.91 7.08
N GLN A 90 -8.87 20.61 6.82
CA GLN A 90 -9.84 19.60 7.23
C GLN A 90 -9.97 19.50 8.75
N PHE A 91 -8.85 19.51 9.49
CA PHE A 91 -8.86 19.48 10.95
C PHE A 91 -9.44 20.76 11.56
N ALA A 92 -9.23 21.92 10.91
CA ALA A 92 -9.85 23.18 11.34
C ALA A 92 -11.38 23.17 11.17
N THR A 93 -11.89 22.53 10.10
CA THR A 93 -13.34 22.46 9.83
C THR A 93 -14.04 21.29 10.53
N ARG A 94 -13.29 20.23 10.86
CA ARG A 94 -13.77 19.00 11.52
C ARG A 94 -12.74 18.54 12.56
N PRO A 95 -12.75 19.18 13.75
CA PRO A 95 -11.69 18.99 14.75
C PRO A 95 -11.72 17.63 15.45
N ASP A 96 -12.73 16.81 15.22
CA ASP A 96 -12.84 15.43 15.70
C ASP A 96 -12.51 14.38 14.63
N THR A 97 -12.00 14.82 13.46
CA THR A 97 -11.64 13.90 12.38
C THR A 97 -10.54 12.96 12.79
N ILE A 98 -10.78 11.66 12.62
CA ILE A 98 -9.80 10.59 12.80
C ILE A 98 -9.75 9.76 11.52
N TYR A 99 -8.53 9.45 11.06
CA TYR A 99 -8.26 8.46 10.02
C TYR A 99 -7.32 7.41 10.57
N VAL A 100 -7.60 6.14 10.29
CA VAL A 100 -6.72 5.02 10.63
C VAL A 100 -6.50 4.18 9.38
N ARG A 101 -5.25 3.89 9.06
CA ARG A 101 -4.86 2.92 8.01
C ARG A 101 -4.27 1.69 8.70
N GLN A 102 -4.73 0.53 8.28
CA GLN A 102 -4.29 -0.75 8.80
C GLN A 102 -3.70 -1.59 7.67
N PRO A 103 -2.37 -1.72 7.59
CA PRO A 103 -1.71 -2.52 6.56
C PRO A 103 -2.03 -4.00 6.70
N SER A 104 -2.49 -4.62 5.62
CA SER A 104 -2.62 -6.08 5.51
C SER A 104 -1.37 -6.69 4.86
N THR A 105 -0.85 -6.05 3.80
CA THR A 105 0.28 -6.55 3.02
C THR A 105 1.26 -5.41 2.72
N ILE A 106 2.55 -5.70 2.85
CA ILE A 106 3.63 -4.82 2.42
C ILE A 106 4.60 -5.68 1.60
N ASP A 107 4.77 -5.32 0.33
CA ASP A 107 5.67 -6.00 -0.60
C ASP A 107 6.85 -5.07 -0.88
N VAL A 108 8.05 -5.44 -0.46
CA VAL A 108 9.27 -4.65 -0.65
C VAL A 108 10.04 -5.14 -1.86
N TYR A 109 10.42 -4.22 -2.75
CA TYR A 109 11.28 -4.48 -3.90
C TYR A 109 12.62 -3.77 -3.72
N LEU A 110 13.59 -4.48 -3.15
CA LEU A 110 14.90 -3.96 -2.77
C LEU A 110 15.69 -3.32 -3.92
N PRO A 111 15.70 -3.90 -5.17
CA PRO A 111 16.51 -3.35 -6.26
C PRO A 111 16.16 -1.90 -6.63
N TRP A 112 14.91 -1.47 -6.42
CA TRP A 112 14.46 -0.11 -6.72
C TRP A 112 14.21 0.74 -5.47
N ALA A 113 14.51 0.19 -4.29
CA ALA A 113 14.23 0.82 -3.00
C ALA A 113 12.76 1.31 -2.92
N MET A 114 11.83 0.46 -3.35
CA MET A 114 10.40 0.71 -3.40
C MET A 114 9.62 -0.35 -2.63
N ALA A 115 8.42 0.01 -2.18
CA ALA A 115 7.47 -0.94 -1.63
C ALA A 115 6.04 -0.54 -1.97
N SER A 116 5.16 -1.54 -2.06
CA SER A 116 3.72 -1.36 -2.07
C SER A 116 3.14 -1.76 -0.71
N GLU A 117 2.17 -0.99 -0.24
CA GLU A 117 1.38 -1.28 0.95
C GLU A 117 -0.09 -1.33 0.56
N ARG A 118 -0.81 -2.35 1.02
CA ARG A 118 -2.27 -2.49 0.84
C ARG A 118 -2.91 -2.76 2.18
N GLY A 119 -4.13 -2.28 2.37
CA GLY A 119 -4.84 -2.49 3.61
C GLY A 119 -6.22 -1.86 3.62
N GLU A 120 -6.76 -1.76 4.81
CA GLU A 120 -8.04 -1.12 5.08
C GLU A 120 -7.84 0.23 5.75
N TRP A 121 -8.79 1.13 5.55
CA TRP A 121 -8.83 2.40 6.25
C TRP A 121 -10.21 2.65 6.83
N THR A 122 -10.24 3.40 7.92
CA THR A 122 -11.46 3.93 8.53
C THR A 122 -11.32 5.42 8.73
N ALA A 123 -12.45 6.13 8.71
CA ALA A 123 -12.55 7.53 9.03
C ALA A 123 -13.80 7.82 9.86
N LYS A 124 -13.69 8.79 10.77
CA LYS A 124 -14.81 9.24 11.60
C LYS A 124 -14.69 10.73 11.85
N TRP A 125 -15.82 11.44 11.77
CA TRP A 125 -15.99 12.86 12.16
C TRP A 125 -17.46 13.18 12.37
N THR A 126 -17.77 14.34 12.99
CA THR A 126 -19.14 14.80 13.21
C THR A 126 -19.55 15.83 12.15
N GLU A 127 -20.72 15.62 11.56
CA GLU A 127 -21.48 16.60 10.77
C GLU A 127 -22.68 17.10 11.60
N PRO A 128 -23.32 18.23 11.23
CA PRO A 128 -24.47 18.77 11.99
C PRO A 128 -25.64 17.79 12.16
N ASP A 129 -25.81 16.83 11.27
CA ASP A 129 -26.90 15.86 11.24
C ASP A 129 -26.50 14.45 11.71
N GLY A 130 -25.27 14.25 12.17
CA GLY A 130 -24.83 12.98 12.72
C GLY A 130 -23.34 12.68 12.53
N VAL A 131 -22.90 11.57 13.11
CA VAL A 131 -21.53 11.13 12.99
C VAL A 131 -21.34 10.38 11.67
N VAL A 132 -20.40 10.83 10.85
CA VAL A 132 -19.98 10.10 9.65
C VAL A 132 -18.99 9.01 10.03
N GLU A 133 -19.25 7.81 9.57
CA GLU A 133 -18.32 6.68 9.62
C GLU A 133 -18.07 6.16 8.21
N MET A 134 -16.82 6.19 7.78
CA MET A 134 -16.39 5.67 6.49
C MET A 134 -15.36 4.56 6.66
N ALA A 135 -15.36 3.63 5.72
CA ALA A 135 -14.33 2.61 5.62
C ALA A 135 -14.09 2.24 4.16
N GLY A 136 -12.95 1.63 3.90
CA GLY A 136 -12.61 1.16 2.56
C GLY A 136 -11.24 0.54 2.49
N THR A 137 -10.76 0.35 1.28
CA THR A 137 -9.42 -0.15 0.99
C THR A 137 -8.49 0.99 0.58
N TYR A 138 -7.21 0.83 0.82
CA TYR A 138 -6.20 1.76 0.34
C TYR A 138 -4.98 1.02 -0.20
N MET A 139 -4.23 1.75 -1.01
CA MET A 139 -2.91 1.37 -1.46
C MET A 139 -1.96 2.55 -1.25
N ALA A 140 -0.72 2.27 -0.86
CA ALA A 140 0.35 3.25 -0.81
C ALA A 140 1.60 2.72 -1.51
N GLN A 141 2.31 3.61 -2.19
CA GLN A 141 3.64 3.38 -2.72
C GLN A 141 4.65 4.11 -1.85
N TRP A 142 5.67 3.37 -1.42
CA TRP A 142 6.77 3.87 -0.62
C TRP A 142 8.06 3.90 -1.42
N ARG A 143 8.92 4.87 -1.11
CA ARG A 143 10.30 4.91 -1.58
C ARG A 143 11.26 5.10 -0.42
N ARG A 144 12.41 4.43 -0.50
CA ARG A 144 13.48 4.64 0.47
C ARG A 144 14.46 5.68 -0.08
N ILE A 145 14.53 6.83 0.59
CA ILE A 145 15.39 7.97 0.28
C ILE A 145 16.25 8.23 1.51
N ASP A 146 17.57 8.25 1.36
CA ASP A 146 18.55 8.48 2.44
C ASP A 146 18.28 7.60 3.69
N GLY A 147 17.94 6.33 3.45
CA GLY A 147 17.66 5.35 4.50
C GLY A 147 16.25 5.43 5.11
N MET A 148 15.44 6.40 4.77
CA MET A 148 14.08 6.60 5.27
C MET A 148 13.04 6.13 4.27
N TRP A 149 12.00 5.44 4.74
CA TRP A 149 10.83 5.11 3.94
C TRP A 149 9.83 6.27 3.96
N LEU A 150 9.57 6.86 2.78
CA LEU A 150 8.64 7.95 2.56
C LEU A 150 7.52 7.53 1.61
N ILE A 151 6.33 8.06 1.83
CA ILE A 151 5.15 7.83 0.97
C ILE A 151 5.30 8.68 -0.29
N GLN A 152 5.28 8.03 -1.45
CA GLN A 152 5.26 8.66 -2.77
C GLN A 152 3.84 8.82 -3.31
N ALA A 153 2.96 7.85 -3.06
CA ALA A 153 1.56 7.93 -3.49
C ALA A 153 0.63 7.20 -2.52
N GLU A 154 -0.61 7.68 -2.40
CA GLU A 154 -1.70 7.01 -1.70
C GLU A 154 -2.99 7.08 -2.52
N LEU A 155 -3.74 5.99 -2.54
CA LEU A 155 -5.06 5.88 -3.17
C LEU A 155 -6.05 5.28 -2.18
N TYR A 156 -7.21 5.95 -2.00
CA TYR A 156 -8.26 5.54 -1.08
C TYR A 156 -9.56 5.26 -1.83
N VAL A 157 -10.10 4.05 -1.68
CA VAL A 157 -11.39 3.66 -2.25
C VAL A 157 -12.38 3.41 -1.12
N PRO A 158 -13.46 4.21 -0.98
CA PRO A 158 -14.48 3.97 0.02
C PRO A 158 -15.34 2.77 -0.40
N THR A 159 -15.62 1.89 0.56
CA THR A 159 -16.54 0.75 0.38
C THR A 159 -17.77 0.85 1.28
N ARG A 160 -17.73 1.72 2.28
CA ARG A 160 -18.82 1.99 3.21
C ARG A 160 -18.82 3.45 3.65
N CYS A 161 -20.02 4.02 3.76
CA CYS A 161 -20.28 5.31 4.40
C CYS A 161 -21.64 5.26 5.07
N ALA A 162 -21.74 5.72 6.34
CA ALA A 162 -22.96 5.71 7.14
C ALA A 162 -23.00 6.88 8.14
N GLY A 163 -24.18 7.15 8.70
CA GLY A 163 -24.42 7.97 9.89
C GLY A 163 -24.78 9.45 9.63
N SER A 164 -24.70 9.95 8.40
CA SER A 164 -25.06 11.31 8.05
C SER A 164 -25.48 11.41 6.57
N ARG A 165 -26.20 12.47 6.19
CA ARG A 165 -26.54 12.81 4.78
C ARG A 165 -25.30 13.04 3.92
N TYR A 166 -24.18 13.38 4.52
CA TYR A 166 -22.89 13.41 3.84
C TYR A 166 -22.65 12.15 2.96
N CYS A 167 -23.12 10.98 3.41
CA CYS A 167 -22.94 9.72 2.70
C CYS A 167 -23.88 9.53 1.49
N SER A 168 -25.03 10.19 1.47
CA SER A 168 -26.03 10.08 0.40
C SER A 168 -25.92 11.19 -0.64
N GLU A 169 -25.39 12.35 -0.27
CA GLU A 169 -25.32 13.53 -1.15
C GLU A 169 -24.13 13.51 -2.13
N ARG A 170 -23.22 12.55 -1.98
CA ARG A 170 -22.04 12.39 -2.86
C ARG A 170 -22.21 11.23 -3.86
N ARG A 171 -23.21 11.31 -4.69
CA ARG A 171 -23.35 10.41 -5.84
C ARG A 171 -22.95 11.10 -7.14
#